data_7d77875b62ef77ff554cdc6615943d0a
#
_entry.id   7d77875b62ef77ff554cdc6615943d0a
#
_cell.length_a   1.000
_cell.length_b   1.000
_cell.length_c   1.000
_cell.angle_alpha   90.00
_cell.angle_beta   90.00
_cell.angle_gamma   90.00
#
_symmetry.space_group_name_H-M   'P 1'
#
loop_
_entity.id
_entity.type
_entity.pdbx_description
1 polymer ?
#
loop_
_entity_poly.entity_id
_entity_poly.type
_entity_poly.pdbx_seq_one_letter_code
_entity_poly.pdbx_strand_id
1 'polypeptide(L)'
;TATAGARPDVMTMDAGYWSEDNAKVCSDQGIDAYIATGRLPHGQPLPPKRGALPREADAKTRMARKLRSKKGSAIYAQRKAIVEPVNGQIKEVRGLRRFLLRGLEKVDGEWHLIAATHNLLKLFRYRRSEKQMAMAAAG
;
A
#
# COMPACT_ATOMS: atom_id res chain seq x y z
N THR A 1 10.61 -11.92 6.33
CA THR A 1 12.01 -11.48 6.44
C THR A 1 12.04 -9.98 6.66
N ALA A 2 12.58 -9.60 7.79
CA ALA A 2 12.48 -8.27 8.37
C ALA A 2 13.28 -7.22 7.58
N THR A 3 12.64 -6.56 6.63
CA THR A 3 13.27 -5.43 5.93
C THR A 3 12.93 -4.07 6.57
N ALA A 4 12.04 -4.02 7.52
CA ALA A 4 11.54 -2.77 8.11
C ALA A 4 11.61 -2.71 9.63
N GLY A 5 12.44 -3.46 10.32
CA GLY A 5 12.73 -3.33 11.76
C GLY A 5 11.53 -3.21 12.74
N ALA A 6 10.35 -2.80 12.25
CA ALA A 6 9.13 -2.64 13.04
C ALA A 6 7.90 -3.15 12.28
N ARG A 7 6.95 -3.70 13.03
CA ARG A 7 5.65 -4.13 12.51
C ARG A 7 4.77 -2.90 12.28
N PRO A 8 4.08 -2.77 11.13
CA PRO A 8 3.16 -1.65 10.92
C PRO A 8 1.87 -1.84 11.72
N ASP A 9 1.33 -0.77 12.28
CA ASP A 9 0.03 -0.78 12.95
C ASP A 9 -1.14 -0.88 11.96
N VAL A 10 -0.94 -0.29 10.77
CA VAL A 10 -1.97 -0.24 9.70
C VAL A 10 -1.36 -0.69 8.38
N MET A 11 -2.08 -1.53 7.63
CA MET A 11 -1.65 -1.99 6.31
C MET A 11 -2.79 -1.87 5.28
N THR A 12 -2.49 -1.35 4.11
CA THR A 12 -3.43 -1.29 2.98
C THR A 12 -2.95 -2.19 1.84
N MET A 13 -3.85 -3.02 1.31
CA MET A 13 -3.51 -4.00 0.27
C MET A 13 -4.50 -3.99 -0.88
N ASP A 14 -4.03 -4.38 -2.07
CA ASP A 14 -4.83 -4.55 -3.27
C ASP A 14 -5.76 -5.75 -3.20
N ALA A 15 -6.74 -5.79 -4.12
CA ALA A 15 -7.69 -6.87 -4.23
C ALA A 15 -7.05 -8.24 -4.54
N GLY A 16 -5.87 -8.24 -5.17
CA GLY A 16 -5.11 -9.48 -5.40
C GLY A 16 -4.60 -10.15 -4.12
N TYR A 17 -4.53 -9.41 -3.03
CA TYR A 17 -4.13 -9.95 -1.71
C TYR A 17 -5.32 -10.35 -0.84
N TRP A 18 -6.55 -10.26 -1.35
CA TRP A 18 -7.72 -10.65 -0.59
C TRP A 18 -7.79 -12.17 -0.43
N SER A 19 -7.72 -12.63 0.79
CA SER A 19 -8.14 -13.93 1.26
C SER A 19 -8.56 -13.83 2.73
N GLU A 20 -9.37 -14.74 3.21
CA GLU A 20 -9.75 -14.80 4.62
C GLU A 20 -8.52 -15.11 5.49
N ASP A 21 -7.63 -15.98 5.00
CA ASP A 21 -6.39 -16.33 5.68
C ASP A 21 -5.47 -15.11 5.83
N ASN A 22 -5.28 -14.31 4.77
CA ASN A 22 -4.48 -13.09 4.85
C ASN A 22 -5.07 -12.08 5.83
N ALA A 23 -6.40 -11.92 5.82
CA ALA A 23 -7.08 -11.04 6.76
C ALA A 23 -6.91 -11.53 8.21
N LYS A 24 -6.98 -12.84 8.43
CA LYS A 24 -6.76 -13.47 9.73
C LYS A 24 -5.31 -13.32 10.19
N VAL A 25 -4.33 -13.61 9.35
CA VAL A 25 -2.90 -13.43 9.67
C VAL A 25 -2.60 -12.00 10.10
N CYS A 26 -3.14 -10.99 9.41
CA CYS A 26 -2.99 -9.60 9.81
C CYS A 26 -3.60 -9.34 11.21
N SER A 27 -4.81 -9.84 11.44
CA SER A 27 -5.49 -9.71 12.74
C SER A 27 -4.71 -10.37 13.87
N ASP A 28 -4.23 -11.59 13.66
CA ASP A 28 -3.45 -12.35 14.65
C ASP A 28 -2.11 -11.67 14.98
N GLN A 29 -1.59 -10.92 14.03
CA GLN A 29 -0.41 -10.09 14.21
C GLN A 29 -0.68 -8.69 14.77
N GLY A 30 -1.93 -8.34 15.06
CA GLY A 30 -2.32 -7.03 15.57
C GLY A 30 -2.26 -5.92 14.53
N ILE A 31 -2.26 -6.25 13.23
CA ILE A 31 -2.22 -5.29 12.12
C ILE A 31 -3.64 -4.91 11.71
N ASP A 32 -3.97 -3.62 11.73
CA ASP A 32 -5.26 -3.10 11.25
C ASP A 32 -5.26 -3.07 9.71
N ALA A 33 -5.59 -4.22 9.08
CA ALA A 33 -5.53 -4.38 7.64
C ALA A 33 -6.76 -3.81 6.92
N TYR A 34 -6.54 -3.16 5.77
CA TYR A 34 -7.52 -2.66 4.82
C TYR A 34 -7.25 -3.27 3.45
N ILE A 35 -7.87 -4.42 3.16
CA ILE A 35 -7.65 -5.20 1.95
C ILE A 35 -8.83 -4.99 1.00
N ALA A 36 -8.57 -4.51 -0.22
CA ALA A 36 -9.65 -4.40 -1.20
C ALA A 36 -10.25 -5.79 -1.50
N THR A 37 -11.56 -5.89 -1.45
CA THR A 37 -12.28 -7.17 -1.63
C THR A 37 -12.66 -7.47 -3.09
N GLY A 38 -12.14 -6.66 -4.02
CA GLY A 38 -12.48 -6.75 -5.43
C GLY A 38 -13.81 -6.07 -5.77
N ARG A 39 -14.21 -6.18 -7.03
CA ARG A 39 -15.54 -5.73 -7.47
C ARG A 39 -16.60 -6.71 -6.97
N LEU A 40 -17.68 -6.17 -6.43
CA LEU A 40 -18.86 -7.00 -6.16
C LEU A 40 -19.45 -7.46 -7.50
N PRO A 41 -19.99 -8.69 -7.57
CA PRO A 41 -20.72 -9.15 -8.74
C PRO A 41 -21.84 -8.17 -9.13
N HIS A 42 -22.11 -8.09 -10.43
CA HIS A 42 -23.20 -7.24 -10.94
C HIS A 42 -24.52 -7.61 -10.26
N GLY A 43 -25.23 -6.63 -9.73
CA GLY A 43 -26.53 -6.85 -9.08
C GLY A 43 -26.47 -7.15 -7.57
N GLN A 44 -25.29 -7.36 -6.98
CA GLN A 44 -25.20 -7.47 -5.53
C GLN A 44 -25.24 -6.09 -4.86
N PRO A 45 -26.10 -5.90 -3.85
CA PRO A 45 -26.14 -4.65 -3.10
C PRO A 45 -24.84 -4.44 -2.35
N LEU A 46 -24.33 -3.22 -2.42
CA LEU A 46 -23.18 -2.84 -1.65
C LEU A 46 -23.50 -2.89 -0.14
N PRO A 47 -22.58 -3.40 0.71
CA PRO A 47 -22.82 -3.40 2.15
C PRO A 47 -23.11 -1.96 2.63
N PRO A 48 -24.04 -1.77 3.58
CA PRO A 48 -24.46 -0.45 4.03
C PRO A 48 -23.26 0.30 4.65
N LYS A 49 -23.18 1.60 4.44
CA LYS A 49 -22.11 2.45 5.01
C LYS A 49 -22.25 2.65 6.52
N ARG A 50 -23.45 2.51 7.07
CA ARG A 50 -23.78 2.73 8.49
C ARG A 50 -24.74 1.63 8.97
N GLY A 51 -24.90 1.51 10.26
CA GLY A 51 -25.77 0.52 10.89
C GLY A 51 -25.01 -0.76 11.27
N ALA A 52 -25.68 -1.66 11.99
CA ALA A 52 -25.11 -2.95 12.36
C ALA A 52 -24.99 -3.87 11.13
N LEU A 53 -23.92 -4.63 11.07
CA LEU A 53 -23.79 -5.75 10.14
C LEU A 53 -24.55 -6.95 10.69
N PRO A 54 -25.13 -7.81 9.83
CA PRO A 54 -25.64 -9.09 10.25
C PRO A 54 -24.59 -9.87 11.05
N ARG A 55 -25.01 -10.60 12.08
CA ARG A 55 -24.08 -11.41 12.88
C ARG A 55 -23.35 -12.45 12.04
N GLU A 56 -24.01 -12.96 10.98
CA GLU A 56 -23.53 -13.98 10.05
C GLU A 56 -22.77 -13.38 8.84
N ALA A 57 -22.48 -12.06 8.86
CA ALA A 57 -21.71 -11.46 7.77
C ALA A 57 -20.35 -12.15 7.63
N ASP A 58 -20.02 -12.56 6.41
CA ASP A 58 -18.73 -13.16 6.07
C ASP A 58 -17.57 -12.17 6.21
N ALA A 59 -16.37 -12.67 6.24
CA ALA A 59 -15.15 -11.85 6.37
C ALA A 59 -15.02 -10.83 5.24
N LYS A 60 -15.43 -11.19 4.02
CA LYS A 60 -15.40 -10.31 2.85
C LYS A 60 -16.34 -9.12 3.01
N THR A 61 -17.58 -9.38 3.45
CA THR A 61 -18.59 -8.34 3.72
C THR A 61 -18.12 -7.42 4.85
N ARG A 62 -17.54 -7.96 5.92
CA ARG A 62 -16.96 -7.17 7.02
C ARG A 62 -15.84 -6.26 6.54
N MET A 63 -14.91 -6.78 5.72
CA MET A 63 -13.82 -6.01 5.15
C MET A 63 -14.32 -4.94 4.17
N ALA A 64 -15.25 -5.28 3.28
CA ALA A 64 -15.88 -4.33 2.37
C ALA A 64 -16.58 -3.19 3.12
N ARG A 65 -17.26 -3.52 4.24
CA ARG A 65 -17.87 -2.52 5.14
C ARG A 65 -16.81 -1.64 5.80
N LYS A 66 -15.71 -2.22 6.30
CA LYS A 66 -14.60 -1.50 6.93
C LYS A 66 -14.01 -0.46 5.97
N LEU A 67 -13.74 -0.86 4.73
CA LEU A 67 -13.21 0.02 3.67
C LEU A 67 -14.16 1.19 3.33
N ARG A 68 -15.48 0.97 3.42
CA ARG A 68 -16.50 1.98 3.10
C ARG A 68 -16.81 2.93 4.26
N SER A 69 -16.34 2.64 5.47
CA SER A 69 -16.46 3.55 6.60
C SER A 69 -15.70 4.85 6.34
N LYS A 70 -16.04 5.95 7.01
CA LYS A 70 -15.33 7.23 6.88
C LYS A 70 -13.84 7.06 7.16
N LYS A 71 -13.49 6.37 8.25
CA LYS A 71 -12.10 6.07 8.62
C LYS A 71 -11.42 5.19 7.56
N GLY A 72 -12.05 4.07 7.18
CA GLY A 72 -11.47 3.12 6.24
C GLY A 72 -11.26 3.70 4.85
N SER A 73 -12.19 4.50 4.35
CA SER A 73 -12.06 5.19 3.08
C SER A 73 -10.91 6.19 3.08
N ALA A 74 -10.73 6.95 4.17
CA ALA A 74 -9.63 7.90 4.31
C ALA A 74 -8.28 7.17 4.37
N ILE A 75 -8.16 6.11 5.15
CA ILE A 75 -6.93 5.31 5.24
C ILE A 75 -6.60 4.67 3.89
N TYR A 76 -7.58 4.04 3.24
CA TYR A 76 -7.35 3.36 1.97
C TYR A 76 -7.00 4.33 0.84
N ALA A 77 -7.52 5.55 0.85
CA ALA A 77 -7.18 6.59 -0.13
C ALA A 77 -5.71 7.00 -0.08
N GLN A 78 -5.04 6.92 1.08
CA GLN A 78 -3.62 7.24 1.22
C GLN A 78 -2.72 6.33 0.37
N ARG A 79 -3.20 5.11 0.03
CA ARG A 79 -2.49 4.20 -0.86
C ARG A 79 -2.09 4.83 -2.19
N LYS A 80 -3.00 5.63 -2.77
CA LYS A 80 -2.72 6.36 -4.03
C LYS A 80 -1.54 7.32 -3.90
N ALA A 81 -1.44 8.00 -2.77
CA ALA A 81 -0.35 8.95 -2.52
C ALA A 81 0.97 8.27 -2.15
N ILE A 82 0.96 7.04 -1.66
CA ILE A 82 2.17 6.34 -1.19
C ILE A 82 2.76 5.44 -2.28
N VAL A 83 1.94 4.60 -2.91
CA VAL A 83 2.39 3.54 -3.82
C VAL A 83 2.44 4.00 -5.28
N GLU A 84 1.38 4.70 -5.74
CA GLU A 84 1.27 5.12 -7.14
C GLU A 84 2.39 6.07 -7.59
N PRO A 85 2.81 7.08 -6.79
CA PRO A 85 3.91 7.95 -7.18
C PRO A 85 5.25 7.22 -7.32
N VAL A 86 5.50 6.21 -6.48
CA VAL A 86 6.73 5.39 -6.57
C VAL A 86 6.74 4.60 -7.88
N ASN A 87 5.64 3.90 -8.18
CA ASN A 87 5.51 3.15 -9.42
C ASN A 87 5.54 4.06 -10.65
N GLY A 88 4.87 5.21 -10.59
CA GLY A 88 4.90 6.22 -11.66
C GLY A 88 6.31 6.75 -11.91
N GLN A 89 7.06 7.06 -10.85
CA GLN A 89 8.44 7.53 -10.99
C GLN A 89 9.36 6.45 -11.58
N ILE A 90 9.23 5.20 -11.15
CA ILE A 90 10.03 4.09 -11.68
C ILE A 90 9.70 3.84 -13.14
N LYS A 91 8.41 3.74 -13.49
CA LYS A 91 7.97 3.37 -14.85
C LYS A 91 8.06 4.52 -15.85
N GLU A 92 7.61 5.72 -15.46
CA GLU A 92 7.46 6.84 -16.42
C GLU A 92 8.70 7.73 -16.44
N VAL A 93 9.17 8.18 -15.29
CA VAL A 93 10.29 9.12 -15.23
C VAL A 93 11.63 8.42 -15.49
N ARG A 94 11.79 7.19 -14.99
CA ARG A 94 13.04 6.41 -15.15
C ARG A 94 13.00 5.42 -16.31
N GLY A 95 11.86 5.27 -16.99
CA GLY A 95 11.69 4.38 -18.13
C GLY A 95 11.75 2.88 -17.84
N LEU A 96 11.75 2.47 -16.57
CA LEU A 96 11.89 1.08 -16.16
C LEU A 96 10.53 0.36 -16.19
N ARG A 97 10.02 0.14 -17.40
CA ARG A 97 8.69 -0.47 -17.61
C ARG A 97 8.70 -1.99 -17.67
N ARG A 98 9.88 -2.62 -17.80
CA ARG A 98 10.07 -4.06 -17.88
C ARG A 98 11.40 -4.44 -17.24
N PHE A 99 11.48 -5.64 -16.71
CA PHE A 99 12.74 -6.22 -16.30
C PHE A 99 13.58 -6.62 -17.52
N LEU A 100 14.87 -6.42 -17.42
CA LEU A 100 15.83 -6.78 -18.48
C LEU A 100 16.37 -8.18 -18.28
N LEU A 101 16.42 -8.64 -17.03
CA LEU A 101 16.89 -9.97 -16.67
C LEU A 101 15.73 -10.98 -16.65
N ARG A 102 16.05 -12.26 -16.73
CA ARG A 102 15.08 -13.35 -16.71
C ARG A 102 15.41 -14.34 -15.59
N GLY A 103 14.38 -14.97 -15.04
CA GLY A 103 14.45 -15.85 -13.87
C GLY A 103 14.27 -15.08 -12.56
N LEU A 104 13.62 -15.73 -11.60
CA LEU A 104 13.16 -15.09 -10.36
C LEU A 104 14.31 -14.43 -9.58
N GLU A 105 15.41 -15.12 -9.40
CA GLU A 105 16.58 -14.63 -8.67
C GLU A 105 17.17 -13.36 -9.30
N LYS A 106 17.34 -13.36 -10.63
CA LYS A 106 17.91 -12.20 -11.34
C LYS A 106 16.97 -11.01 -11.37
N VAL A 107 15.66 -11.26 -11.54
CA VAL A 107 14.62 -10.23 -11.49
C VAL A 107 14.51 -9.64 -10.09
N ASP A 108 14.64 -10.45 -9.05
CA ASP A 108 14.66 -9.98 -7.67
C ASP A 108 15.86 -9.06 -7.41
N GLY A 109 17.05 -9.44 -7.85
CA GLY A 109 18.24 -8.58 -7.78
C GLY A 109 18.08 -7.27 -8.56
N GLU A 110 17.50 -7.31 -9.77
CA GLU A 110 17.20 -6.11 -10.57
C GLU A 110 16.20 -5.20 -9.83
N TRP A 111 15.15 -5.78 -9.23
CA TRP A 111 14.17 -5.02 -8.45
C TRP A 111 14.79 -4.35 -7.22
N HIS A 112 15.65 -5.06 -6.48
CA HIS A 112 16.38 -4.48 -5.35
C HIS A 112 17.26 -3.31 -5.76
N LEU A 113 17.94 -3.39 -6.90
CA LEU A 113 18.75 -2.29 -7.43
C LEU A 113 17.88 -1.08 -7.81
N ILE A 114 16.74 -1.31 -8.46
CA ILE A 114 15.77 -0.26 -8.80
C ILE A 114 15.26 0.42 -7.53
N ALA A 115 14.88 -0.35 -6.52
CA ALA A 115 14.39 0.16 -5.25
C ALA A 115 15.47 0.95 -4.48
N ALA A 116 16.69 0.43 -4.43
CA ALA A 116 17.83 1.11 -3.78
C ALA A 116 18.12 2.46 -4.42
N THR A 117 18.18 2.53 -5.74
CA THR A 117 18.42 3.79 -6.47
C THR A 117 17.26 4.78 -6.35
N HIS A 118 16.02 4.30 -6.24
CA HIS A 118 14.85 5.14 -5.95
C HIS A 118 14.96 5.76 -4.54
N ASN A 119 15.29 4.96 -3.54
CA ASN A 119 15.43 5.40 -2.16
C ASN A 119 16.61 6.38 -1.99
N LEU A 120 17.72 6.13 -2.68
CA LEU A 120 18.88 7.04 -2.68
C LEU A 120 18.51 8.42 -3.24
N LEU A 121 17.74 8.46 -4.35
CA LEU A 121 17.25 9.71 -4.93
C LEU A 121 16.31 10.46 -3.98
N LYS A 122 15.43 9.76 -3.26
CA LYS A 122 14.56 10.36 -2.23
C LYS A 122 15.40 10.98 -1.11
N LEU A 123 16.37 10.25 -0.60
CA LEU A 123 17.26 10.72 0.46
C LEU A 123 18.07 11.96 0.04
N PHE A 124 18.59 11.96 -1.20
CA PHE A 124 19.31 13.10 -1.75
C PHE A 124 18.41 14.35 -1.85
N ARG A 125 17.20 14.19 -2.36
CA ARG A 125 16.22 15.29 -2.48
C ARG A 125 15.81 15.83 -1.12
N TYR A 126 15.58 14.95 -0.15
CA TYR A 126 15.23 15.33 1.21
C TYR A 126 16.35 16.18 1.85
N ARG A 127 17.59 15.70 1.82
CA ARG A 127 18.74 16.44 2.36
C ARG A 127 18.95 17.78 1.67
N ARG A 128 18.71 17.87 0.36
CA ARG A 128 18.81 19.11 -0.38
C ARG A 128 17.74 20.12 0.07
N SER A 129 16.50 19.68 0.28
CA SER A 129 15.42 20.54 0.76
C SER A 129 15.67 21.05 2.19
N GLU A 130 16.21 20.21 3.07
CA GLU A 130 16.59 20.63 4.42
C GLU A 130 17.65 21.73 4.39
N LYS A 131 18.70 21.55 3.57
CA LYS A 131 19.73 22.58 3.42
C LYS A 131 19.17 23.90 2.88
N GLN A 132 18.29 23.86 1.90
CA GLN A 132 17.65 25.06 1.35
C GLN A 132 16.79 25.77 2.39
N MET A 133 16.00 25.01 3.19
CA MET A 133 15.19 25.60 4.26
C MET A 133 16.07 26.20 5.37
N ALA A 134 17.15 25.55 5.74
CA ALA A 134 18.10 26.06 6.74
C ALA A 134 18.78 27.36 6.27
N MET A 135 19.18 27.43 5.00
CA MET A 135 19.75 28.65 4.41
C MET A 135 18.75 29.81 4.34
N ALA A 136 17.49 29.52 4.00
CA ALA A 136 16.40 30.52 3.95
C ALA A 136 16.00 31.04 5.35
N ALA A 137 16.22 30.26 6.39
CA ALA A 137 15.91 30.65 7.77
C ALA A 137 17.08 31.44 8.44
N ALA A 138 18.26 31.41 7.84
CA ALA A 138 19.47 32.08 8.36
C ALA A 138 19.76 33.47 7.71
N GLY A 139 18.99 33.86 6.70
CA GLY A 139 19.10 35.15 6.01
C GLY A 139 17.87 36.01 6.23
#